data_2758aff854d9e8168f026a02aa206c7e
#
_entry.id   2758aff854d9e8168f026a02aa206c7e
#
_cell.length_a   1.000
_cell.length_b   1.000
_cell.length_c   1.000
_cell.angle_alpha   90.00
_cell.angle_beta   90.00
_cell.angle_gamma   90.00
#
_symmetry.space_group_name_H-M   'P 1'
#
loop_
_entity.id
_entity.type
_entity.pdbx_description
1 polymer ?
#
loop_
_entity_poly.entity_id
_entity_poly.type
_entity_poly.pdbx_seq_one_letter_code
_entity_poly.pdbx_strand_id
1 'polypeptide(L)'
;MKQFQIVLILLIICIISCKKTSEKITEKADLNKTKVDTTKRYQRINIQQTDGNELTAEFEAYVTKKKDTFWNTWKHYKNGVIDSAKSSFFTFKIKGNKNDSIMKGEVSFFSPADSIPESRIDSRKVTFVYLQKEKDSLYIKEIYTDKNTIEFDYKNYENYSFEGHIMDLRFIKIDSLPDELLLNRNYFTIDTKVWTDNIFVDLLKE
;
A
#
# COMPACT_ATOMS: atom_id res chain seq x y z
N MET A 1 -21.96 12.56 57.34
CA MET A 1 -20.58 12.92 56.97
C MET A 1 -19.81 11.79 56.29
N LYS A 2 -19.87 10.53 56.75
CA LYS A 2 -19.13 9.41 56.10
C LYS A 2 -19.58 9.06 54.65
N GLN A 3 -20.88 9.17 54.36
CA GLN A 3 -21.39 8.91 52.99
C GLN A 3 -20.95 9.94 51.96
N PHE A 4 -20.79 11.20 52.34
CA PHE A 4 -20.34 12.28 51.46
C PHE A 4 -18.86 12.12 51.07
N GLN A 5 -18.02 11.59 51.95
CA GLN A 5 -16.62 11.30 51.66
C GLN A 5 -16.44 10.14 50.65
N ILE A 6 -17.29 9.10 50.73
CA ILE A 6 -17.26 7.97 49.81
C ILE A 6 -17.65 8.39 48.39
N VAL A 7 -18.64 9.25 48.23
CA VAL A 7 -19.06 9.78 46.90
C VAL A 7 -17.96 10.69 46.30
N LEU A 8 -17.27 11.50 47.15
CA LEU A 8 -16.17 12.34 46.67
C LEU A 8 -14.95 11.52 46.20
N ILE A 9 -14.64 10.43 46.87
CA ILE A 9 -13.53 9.51 46.49
C ILE A 9 -13.86 8.79 45.18
N LEU A 10 -15.11 8.33 44.98
CA LEU A 10 -15.55 7.72 43.70
C LEU A 10 -15.52 8.72 42.54
N LEU A 11 -15.81 9.97 42.74
CA LEU A 11 -15.75 11.01 41.71
C LEU A 11 -14.30 11.31 41.28
N ILE A 12 -13.35 11.24 42.20
CA ILE A 12 -11.91 11.47 41.90
C ILE A 12 -11.32 10.30 41.09
N ILE A 13 -11.78 9.06 41.28
CA ILE A 13 -11.30 7.87 40.54
C ILE A 13 -11.76 7.94 39.08
N CYS A 14 -12.91 8.54 38.78
CA CYS A 14 -13.40 8.70 37.39
C CYS A 14 -12.60 9.70 36.55
N ILE A 15 -11.85 10.61 37.17
CA ILE A 15 -11.09 11.65 36.45
C ILE A 15 -9.70 11.17 36.02
N ILE A 16 -9.22 10.04 36.55
CA ILE A 16 -7.86 9.52 36.27
C ILE A 16 -7.85 8.52 35.09
N SER A 17 -9.02 8.15 34.53
CA SER A 17 -9.13 7.09 33.51
C SER A 17 -9.15 7.59 32.05
N CYS A 18 -8.71 8.80 31.77
CA CYS A 18 -8.44 9.24 30.39
C CYS A 18 -6.94 9.46 30.20
N LYS A 19 -6.15 8.38 30.19
CA LYS A 19 -4.89 8.39 29.47
C LYS A 19 -5.23 8.40 27.97
N LYS A 20 -5.27 9.56 27.37
CA LYS A 20 -5.05 9.70 25.94
C LYS A 20 -3.66 9.13 25.66
N THR A 21 -3.62 7.92 25.14
CA THR A 21 -2.42 7.39 24.49
C THR A 21 -2.18 8.32 23.30
N SER A 22 -1.25 9.25 23.44
CA SER A 22 -0.79 10.03 22.30
C SER A 22 0.03 9.08 21.44
N GLU A 23 -0.59 8.52 20.41
CA GLU A 23 0.14 7.82 19.36
C GLU A 23 1.17 8.79 18.79
N LYS A 24 2.44 8.52 19.07
CA LYS A 24 3.53 9.23 18.42
C LYS A 24 3.63 8.69 17.00
N ILE A 25 3.06 9.40 16.05
CA ILE A 25 3.36 9.21 14.63
C ILE A 25 4.80 9.68 14.45
N THR A 26 5.72 8.73 14.39
CA THR A 26 7.10 9.05 14.04
C THR A 26 7.20 8.94 12.53
N GLU A 27 7.14 10.07 11.86
CA GLU A 27 7.47 10.18 10.44
C GLU A 27 8.97 9.91 10.28
N LYS A 28 9.35 8.65 10.22
CA LYS A 28 10.63 8.27 9.67
C LYS A 28 10.47 8.22 8.14
N ALA A 29 10.34 9.40 7.55
CA ALA A 29 10.78 9.54 6.18
C ALA A 29 12.27 9.16 6.20
N ASP A 30 12.62 8.08 5.53
CA ASP A 30 14.03 7.78 5.24
C ASP A 30 14.50 8.82 4.23
N LEU A 31 14.59 10.07 4.72
CA LEU A 31 15.07 11.27 4.06
C LEU A 31 16.59 11.21 4.02
N ASN A 32 17.15 10.04 3.68
CA ASN A 32 18.54 9.94 3.33
C ASN A 32 18.77 10.81 2.09
N LYS A 33 19.05 12.13 2.36
CA LYS A 33 19.73 13.08 1.48
C LYS A 33 19.39 13.05 -0.02
N THR A 34 18.22 12.56 -0.41
CA THR A 34 17.76 12.69 -1.78
C THR A 34 17.41 14.15 -1.99
N LYS A 35 18.21 14.85 -2.81
CA LYS A 35 17.96 16.24 -3.20
C LYS A 35 16.49 16.35 -3.61
N VAL A 36 15.76 17.26 -2.96
CA VAL A 36 14.34 17.52 -3.25
C VAL A 36 14.21 17.88 -4.74
N ASP A 37 13.53 17.04 -5.50
CA ASP A 37 13.26 17.32 -6.92
C ASP A 37 11.91 18.01 -7.06
N THR A 38 11.93 19.33 -7.03
CA THR A 38 10.73 20.16 -7.13
C THR A 38 10.09 20.13 -8.54
N THR A 39 10.71 19.49 -9.52
CA THR A 39 10.12 19.37 -10.88
C THR A 39 9.08 18.26 -10.93
N LYS A 40 9.17 17.25 -10.04
CA LYS A 40 8.29 16.09 -10.01
C LYS A 40 6.93 16.40 -9.38
N ARG A 41 5.88 15.68 -9.83
CA ARG A 41 4.50 15.85 -9.35
C ARG A 41 4.29 15.24 -7.97
N TYR A 42 4.93 14.11 -7.70
CA TYR A 42 4.71 13.31 -6.51
C TYR A 42 6.01 13.04 -5.75
N GLN A 43 5.89 13.00 -4.44
CA GLN A 43 6.88 12.43 -3.54
C GLN A 43 6.30 11.15 -2.93
N ARG A 44 7.00 10.02 -3.08
CA ARG A 44 6.67 8.79 -2.38
C ARG A 44 7.24 8.85 -0.97
N ILE A 45 6.40 8.62 0.02
CA ILE A 45 6.75 8.64 1.44
C ILE A 45 6.38 7.32 2.10
N ASN A 46 7.17 6.93 3.10
CA ASN A 46 6.89 5.81 3.99
C ASN A 46 6.70 6.34 5.41
N ILE A 47 5.62 5.95 6.05
CA ILE A 47 5.24 6.36 7.40
C ILE A 47 5.22 5.12 8.26
N GLN A 48 5.88 5.17 9.42
CA GLN A 48 5.84 4.12 10.42
C GLN A 48 5.13 4.61 11.67
N GLN A 49 4.22 3.79 12.18
CA GLN A 49 3.54 4.00 13.43
C GLN A 49 4.08 3.01 14.48
N THR A 50 4.41 3.51 15.66
CA THR A 50 4.92 2.69 16.75
C THR A 50 4.13 2.94 18.03
N ASP A 51 3.97 1.89 18.84
CA ASP A 51 3.55 1.98 20.24
C ASP A 51 4.75 1.64 21.12
N GLY A 52 5.30 2.65 21.78
CA GLY A 52 6.62 2.54 22.43
C GLY A 52 7.71 2.22 21.40
N ASN A 53 8.32 1.03 21.52
CA ASN A 53 9.36 0.54 20.60
C ASN A 53 8.81 -0.48 19.58
N GLU A 54 7.55 -0.86 19.68
CA GLU A 54 6.94 -1.87 18.81
C GLU A 54 6.34 -1.19 17.57
N LEU A 55 6.68 -1.71 16.39
CA LEU A 55 6.08 -1.28 15.12
C LEU A 55 4.66 -1.82 15.05
N THR A 56 3.67 -0.93 14.90
CA THR A 56 2.25 -1.28 14.83
C THR A 56 1.67 -1.15 13.42
N ALA A 57 2.20 -0.22 12.62
CA ALA A 57 1.80 -0.09 11.21
C ALA A 57 2.87 0.56 10.34
N GLU A 58 2.84 0.24 9.04
CA GLU A 58 3.60 0.91 7.98
C GLU A 58 2.63 1.33 6.87
N PHE A 59 2.86 2.52 6.32
CA PHE A 59 2.08 3.06 5.22
C PHE A 59 3.01 3.59 4.15
N GLU A 60 2.65 3.38 2.89
CA GLU A 60 3.26 4.07 1.76
C GLU A 60 2.22 4.97 1.10
N ALA A 61 2.61 6.18 0.77
CA ALA A 61 1.75 7.14 0.09
C ALA A 61 2.53 7.99 -0.91
N TYR A 62 1.80 8.59 -1.84
CA TYR A 62 2.28 9.63 -2.73
C TYR A 62 1.69 10.98 -2.33
N VAL A 63 2.55 11.98 -2.19
CA VAL A 63 2.15 13.33 -1.77
C VAL A 63 2.44 14.33 -2.88
N THR A 64 1.45 15.17 -3.20
CA THR A 64 1.62 16.27 -4.16
C THR A 64 2.29 17.49 -3.50
N LYS A 65 2.72 18.45 -4.32
CA LYS A 65 3.18 19.76 -3.84
C LYS A 65 2.11 20.52 -3.05
N LYS A 66 0.82 20.25 -3.30
CA LYS A 66 -0.32 20.83 -2.56
C LYS A 66 -0.64 20.09 -1.27
N LYS A 67 0.14 19.03 -0.95
CA LYS A 67 -0.04 18.13 0.20
C LYS A 67 -1.26 17.20 0.10
N ASP A 68 -1.85 17.02 -1.10
CA ASP A 68 -2.80 15.93 -1.30
C ASP A 68 -2.07 14.61 -1.15
N THR A 69 -2.67 13.66 -0.44
CA THR A 69 -2.05 12.38 -0.11
C THR A 69 -2.86 11.25 -0.72
N PHE A 70 -2.18 10.35 -1.45
CA PHE A 70 -2.76 9.17 -2.08
C PHE A 70 -2.12 7.93 -1.46
N TRP A 71 -2.92 7.19 -0.69
CA TRP A 71 -2.47 5.98 -0.02
C TRP A 71 -2.26 4.86 -1.03
N ASN A 72 -1.11 4.18 -0.96
CA ASN A 72 -0.75 3.10 -1.86
C ASN A 72 -0.77 1.75 -1.15
N THR A 73 -0.07 1.65 -0.02
CA THR A 73 -0.02 0.41 0.77
C THR A 73 -0.14 0.70 2.25
N TRP A 74 -0.61 -0.30 2.98
CA TRP A 74 -0.58 -0.31 4.45
C TRP A 74 -0.37 -1.71 4.97
N LYS A 75 0.45 -1.81 6.02
CA LYS A 75 0.69 -3.04 6.77
C LYS A 75 0.41 -2.78 8.24
N HIS A 76 -0.45 -3.57 8.82
CA HIS A 76 -0.65 -3.61 10.26
C HIS A 76 0.12 -4.78 10.86
N TYR A 77 0.67 -4.59 12.04
CA TYR A 77 1.44 -5.61 12.74
C TYR A 77 0.73 -6.00 14.04
N LYS A 78 0.79 -7.29 14.36
CA LYS A 78 0.35 -7.84 15.63
C LYS A 78 1.45 -8.77 16.14
N ASN A 79 2.05 -8.43 17.28
CA ASN A 79 3.18 -9.18 17.85
C ASN A 79 4.36 -9.33 16.86
N GLY A 80 4.69 -8.26 16.13
CA GLY A 80 5.77 -8.24 15.13
C GLY A 80 5.47 -8.97 13.81
N VAL A 81 4.28 -9.54 13.62
CA VAL A 81 3.86 -10.24 12.41
C VAL A 81 2.80 -9.43 11.67
N ILE A 82 2.86 -9.42 10.34
CA ILE A 82 1.86 -8.73 9.52
C ILE A 82 0.48 -9.36 9.74
N ASP A 83 -0.50 -8.55 10.13
CA ASP A 83 -1.92 -8.92 10.18
C ASP A 83 -2.50 -8.82 8.75
N SER A 84 -2.55 -9.94 8.05
CA SER A 84 -3.02 -10.01 6.66
C SER A 84 -4.49 -9.61 6.49
N ALA A 85 -5.32 -9.79 7.53
CA ALA A 85 -6.73 -9.40 7.49
C ALA A 85 -6.93 -7.88 7.48
N LYS A 86 -5.91 -7.11 7.87
CA LYS A 86 -5.95 -5.64 7.94
C LYS A 86 -4.96 -4.95 7.01
N SER A 87 -4.14 -5.73 6.29
CA SER A 87 -3.05 -5.20 5.49
C SER A 87 -3.37 -5.27 4.00
N SER A 88 -2.94 -4.24 3.26
CA SER A 88 -3.01 -4.19 1.80
C SER A 88 -1.68 -3.67 1.28
N PHE A 89 -0.90 -4.53 0.64
CA PHE A 89 0.46 -4.22 0.23
C PHE A 89 0.94 -5.13 -0.89
N PHE A 90 2.06 -4.78 -1.48
CA PHE A 90 2.76 -5.64 -2.45
C PHE A 90 4.24 -5.81 -2.07
N THR A 91 4.84 -6.84 -2.65
CA THR A 91 6.29 -7.03 -2.72
C THR A 91 6.71 -6.98 -4.18
N PHE A 92 7.84 -6.34 -4.45
CA PHE A 92 8.36 -6.17 -5.78
C PHE A 92 9.86 -6.49 -5.81
N LYS A 93 10.28 -7.31 -6.77
CA LYS A 93 11.67 -7.69 -6.96
C LYS A 93 12.02 -7.74 -8.43
N ILE A 94 13.17 -7.21 -8.80
CA ILE A 94 13.80 -7.42 -10.09
C ILE A 94 15.12 -8.14 -9.86
N LYS A 95 15.30 -9.27 -10.52
CA LYS A 95 16.51 -10.11 -10.47
C LYS A 95 17.22 -10.04 -11.82
N GLY A 96 18.51 -9.83 -11.79
CA GLY A 96 19.39 -9.73 -12.94
C GLY A 96 20.56 -8.81 -12.65
N ASN A 97 21.53 -8.82 -13.55
CA ASN A 97 22.70 -7.93 -13.47
C ASN A 97 22.43 -6.66 -14.28
N LYS A 98 23.15 -5.59 -13.94
CA LYS A 98 23.06 -4.31 -14.63
C LYS A 98 23.30 -4.42 -16.15
N ASN A 99 24.07 -5.40 -16.58
CA ASN A 99 24.42 -5.63 -17.98
C ASN A 99 23.47 -6.62 -18.69
N ASP A 100 22.52 -7.22 -17.97
CA ASP A 100 21.55 -8.12 -18.57
C ASP A 100 20.53 -7.32 -19.39
N SER A 101 20.35 -7.68 -20.63
CA SER A 101 19.35 -7.06 -21.50
C SER A 101 17.92 -7.39 -21.08
N ILE A 102 17.72 -8.52 -20.41
CA ILE A 102 16.43 -8.96 -19.86
C ILE A 102 16.64 -9.34 -18.41
N MET A 103 15.84 -8.75 -17.54
CA MET A 103 15.77 -9.07 -16.12
C MET A 103 14.45 -9.76 -15.80
N LYS A 104 14.42 -10.56 -14.76
CA LYS A 104 13.21 -11.24 -14.28
C LYS A 104 12.59 -10.44 -13.15
N GLY A 105 11.36 -10.00 -13.33
CA GLY A 105 10.56 -9.34 -12.32
C GLY A 105 9.59 -10.31 -11.66
N GLU A 106 9.33 -10.07 -10.39
CA GLU A 106 8.31 -10.73 -9.59
C GLU A 106 7.57 -9.67 -8.79
N VAL A 107 6.26 -9.67 -8.87
CA VAL A 107 5.40 -8.88 -8.00
C VAL A 107 4.38 -9.79 -7.34
N SER A 108 4.23 -9.65 -6.02
CA SER A 108 3.18 -10.32 -5.26
C SER A 108 2.42 -9.29 -4.45
N PHE A 109 1.09 -9.37 -4.42
CA PHE A 109 0.27 -8.43 -3.69
C PHE A 109 -0.71 -9.17 -2.77
N PHE A 110 -1.14 -8.47 -1.71
CA PHE A 110 -1.96 -8.98 -0.63
C PHE A 110 -2.99 -7.95 -0.23
N SER A 111 -4.20 -8.39 0.03
CA SER A 111 -5.27 -7.52 0.51
C SER A 111 -6.24 -8.29 1.45
N PRO A 112 -7.04 -7.61 2.27
CA PRO A 112 -8.07 -8.27 3.07
C PRO A 112 -9.05 -9.11 2.25
N ALA A 113 -9.21 -8.78 0.96
CA ALA A 113 -10.06 -9.55 0.04
C ALA A 113 -9.55 -10.97 -0.24
N ASP A 114 -8.30 -11.29 0.09
CA ASP A 114 -7.76 -12.66 -0.02
C ASP A 114 -8.36 -13.61 1.00
N SER A 115 -9.03 -13.10 2.05
CA SER A 115 -9.76 -13.90 3.03
C SER A 115 -11.20 -14.24 2.61
N ILE A 116 -11.68 -13.68 1.50
CA ILE A 116 -13.03 -13.95 1.00
C ILE A 116 -13.08 -15.40 0.47
N PRO A 117 -14.02 -16.24 0.93
CA PRO A 117 -14.16 -17.60 0.43
C PRO A 117 -14.34 -17.63 -1.10
N GLU A 118 -13.64 -18.53 -1.78
CA GLU A 118 -13.70 -18.65 -3.24
C GLU A 118 -15.13 -18.88 -3.76
N SER A 119 -15.96 -19.59 -3.01
CA SER A 119 -17.38 -19.82 -3.35
C SER A 119 -18.20 -18.55 -3.44
N ARG A 120 -17.76 -17.46 -2.80
CA ARG A 120 -18.41 -16.16 -2.85
C ARG A 120 -17.88 -15.27 -3.98
N ILE A 121 -16.74 -15.60 -4.56
CA ILE A 121 -16.17 -14.86 -5.69
C ILE A 121 -16.86 -15.36 -6.97
N ASP A 122 -17.58 -14.47 -7.64
CA ASP A 122 -18.17 -14.75 -8.93
C ASP A 122 -17.12 -14.74 -10.02
N SER A 123 -16.34 -13.68 -10.06
CA SER A 123 -15.23 -13.53 -11.00
C SER A 123 -14.14 -12.64 -10.43
N ARG A 124 -12.93 -12.87 -10.89
CA ARG A 124 -11.75 -12.08 -10.53
C ARG A 124 -10.93 -11.73 -11.77
N LYS A 125 -10.45 -10.50 -11.83
CA LYS A 125 -9.54 -10.03 -12.86
C LYS A 125 -8.41 -9.26 -12.22
N VAL A 126 -7.18 -9.73 -12.38
CA VAL A 126 -5.96 -9.02 -12.03
C VAL A 126 -5.32 -8.51 -13.32
N THR A 127 -5.01 -7.23 -13.35
CA THR A 127 -4.27 -6.60 -14.43
C THR A 127 -3.01 -5.98 -13.85
N PHE A 128 -1.86 -6.39 -14.36
CA PHE A 128 -0.58 -5.76 -14.06
C PHE A 128 -0.10 -5.00 -15.28
N VAL A 129 0.12 -3.72 -15.13
CA VAL A 129 0.57 -2.81 -16.20
C VAL A 129 1.90 -2.22 -15.79
N TYR A 130 2.86 -2.14 -16.71
CA TYR A 130 4.11 -1.46 -16.45
C TYR A 130 4.68 -0.75 -17.69
N LEU A 131 5.49 0.26 -17.44
CA LEU A 131 6.18 1.00 -18.47
C LEU A 131 7.49 0.30 -18.83
N GLN A 132 7.64 -0.02 -20.10
CA GLN A 132 8.84 -0.60 -20.66
C GLN A 132 9.51 0.38 -21.60
N LYS A 133 10.67 0.93 -21.19
CA LYS A 133 11.47 1.75 -22.08
C LYS A 133 12.32 0.84 -22.98
N GLU A 134 12.30 1.08 -24.28
CA GLU A 134 13.13 0.39 -25.28
C GLU A 134 13.73 1.45 -26.20
N LYS A 135 15.01 1.75 -26.03
CA LYS A 135 15.70 2.85 -26.74
C LYS A 135 14.96 4.17 -26.51
N ASP A 136 14.47 4.80 -27.58
CA ASP A 136 13.77 6.09 -27.56
C ASP A 136 12.25 5.96 -27.42
N SER A 137 11.74 4.73 -27.28
CA SER A 137 10.30 4.45 -27.21
C SER A 137 9.90 3.95 -25.84
N LEU A 138 8.70 4.36 -25.39
CA LEU A 138 8.07 3.90 -24.16
C LEU A 138 6.85 3.06 -24.52
N TYR A 139 6.81 1.84 -24.04
CA TYR A 139 5.73 0.88 -24.25
C TYR A 139 4.99 0.62 -22.95
N ILE A 140 3.69 0.44 -23.05
CA ILE A 140 2.86 -0.10 -21.98
C ILE A 140 2.80 -1.62 -22.18
N LYS A 141 3.18 -2.36 -21.16
CA LYS A 141 3.05 -3.82 -21.10
C LYS A 141 1.93 -4.17 -20.14
N GLU A 142 1.10 -5.13 -20.54
CA GLU A 142 -0.04 -5.59 -19.74
C GLU A 142 0.02 -7.11 -19.57
N ILE A 143 -0.24 -7.57 -18.35
CA ILE A 143 -0.35 -8.99 -17.99
C ILE A 143 -1.69 -9.18 -17.27
N TYR A 144 -2.46 -10.13 -17.76
CA TYR A 144 -3.75 -10.51 -17.18
C TYR A 144 -3.62 -11.86 -16.47
N THR A 145 -4.14 -11.96 -15.27
CA THR A 145 -4.12 -13.18 -14.46
C THR A 145 -5.24 -13.18 -13.43
N ASP A 146 -5.39 -14.25 -12.69
CA ASP A 146 -6.21 -14.39 -11.49
C ASP A 146 -5.37 -14.60 -10.22
N LYS A 147 -4.03 -14.60 -10.36
CA LYS A 147 -3.09 -14.90 -9.27
C LYS A 147 -2.58 -13.65 -8.58
N ASN A 148 -2.21 -13.81 -7.30
CA ASN A 148 -1.57 -12.76 -6.50
C ASN A 148 -0.08 -12.57 -6.80
N THR A 149 0.54 -13.51 -7.51
CA THR A 149 1.96 -13.43 -7.88
C THR A 149 2.10 -13.45 -9.39
N ILE A 150 2.85 -12.50 -9.90
CA ILE A 150 3.07 -12.29 -11.33
C ILE A 150 4.57 -12.25 -11.58
N GLU A 151 5.03 -13.14 -12.47
CA GLU A 151 6.39 -13.12 -12.99
C GLU A 151 6.38 -12.46 -14.36
N PHE A 152 7.40 -11.67 -14.66
CA PHE A 152 7.49 -10.95 -15.94
C PHE A 152 8.93 -10.71 -16.36
N ASP A 153 9.12 -10.47 -17.64
CA ASP A 153 10.38 -10.05 -18.22
C ASP A 153 10.44 -8.52 -18.33
N TYR A 154 11.53 -7.95 -17.82
CA TYR A 154 11.77 -6.51 -17.88
C TYR A 154 13.07 -6.23 -18.65
N LYS A 155 12.97 -5.44 -19.72
CA LYS A 155 14.13 -5.00 -20.48
C LYS A 155 14.62 -3.66 -19.91
N ASN A 156 15.81 -3.66 -19.35
CA ASN A 156 16.42 -2.46 -18.82
C ASN A 156 17.63 -2.03 -19.66
N TYR A 157 17.45 -1.01 -20.46
CA TYR A 157 18.54 -0.51 -21.32
C TYR A 157 19.33 0.64 -20.71
N GLU A 158 18.82 1.36 -19.72
CA GLU A 158 19.44 2.61 -19.27
C GLU A 158 19.53 2.81 -17.75
N ASN A 159 18.56 2.37 -16.99
CA ASN A 159 18.57 2.53 -15.53
C ASN A 159 17.55 1.62 -14.82
N TYR A 160 17.72 1.43 -13.51
CA TYR A 160 16.83 0.61 -12.67
C TYR A 160 15.52 1.29 -12.27
N SER A 161 14.99 2.19 -13.08
CA SER A 161 13.70 2.78 -12.76
C SER A 161 12.57 1.92 -13.30
N PHE A 162 11.62 1.59 -12.43
CA PHE A 162 10.44 0.84 -12.77
C PHE A 162 9.20 1.62 -12.37
N GLU A 163 8.22 1.65 -13.24
CA GLU A 163 6.91 2.25 -13.00
C GLU A 163 5.84 1.27 -13.46
N GLY A 164 4.92 0.92 -12.56
CA GLY A 164 3.86 -0.04 -12.84
C GLY A 164 2.63 0.15 -11.96
N HIS A 165 1.62 -0.65 -12.23
CA HIS A 165 0.35 -0.63 -11.52
C HIS A 165 -0.29 -2.01 -11.50
N ILE A 166 -0.87 -2.37 -10.37
CA ILE A 166 -1.70 -3.57 -10.22
C ILE A 166 -3.13 -3.12 -9.95
N MET A 167 -4.06 -3.73 -10.66
CA MET A 167 -5.49 -3.63 -10.41
C MET A 167 -6.04 -5.02 -10.15
N ASP A 168 -6.59 -5.26 -8.97
CA ASP A 168 -7.30 -6.50 -8.59
C ASP A 168 -8.79 -6.19 -8.41
N LEU A 169 -9.60 -6.67 -9.32
CA LEU A 169 -11.05 -6.53 -9.31
C LEU A 169 -11.68 -7.87 -8.97
N ARG A 170 -12.54 -7.89 -7.94
CA ARG A 170 -13.30 -9.07 -7.52
C ARG A 170 -14.78 -8.74 -7.49
N PHE A 171 -15.58 -9.52 -8.22
CA PHE A 171 -17.02 -9.49 -8.16
C PHE A 171 -17.48 -10.52 -7.15
N ILE A 172 -18.15 -10.07 -6.10
CA ILE A 172 -18.47 -10.86 -4.92
C ILE A 172 -20.00 -11.01 -4.84
N LYS A 173 -20.48 -12.24 -4.71
CA LYS A 173 -21.90 -12.57 -4.52
C LYS A 173 -22.40 -12.01 -3.20
N ILE A 174 -23.58 -11.40 -3.23
CA ILE A 174 -24.28 -10.87 -2.06
C ILE A 174 -25.38 -11.86 -1.68
N ASP A 175 -25.27 -12.49 -0.50
CA ASP A 175 -26.18 -13.56 -0.09
C ASP A 175 -27.67 -13.11 -0.02
N SER A 176 -27.91 -11.84 0.31
CA SER A 176 -29.26 -11.23 0.39
C SER A 176 -29.80 -10.71 -0.94
N LEU A 177 -28.97 -10.62 -1.98
CA LEU A 177 -29.28 -10.02 -3.28
C LEU A 177 -28.66 -10.87 -4.39
N PRO A 178 -29.28 -12.01 -4.76
CA PRO A 178 -28.64 -13.02 -5.64
C PRO A 178 -28.34 -12.53 -7.04
N ASP A 179 -29.01 -11.48 -7.51
CA ASP A 179 -28.81 -10.87 -8.84
C ASP A 179 -27.83 -9.69 -8.81
N GLU A 180 -27.25 -9.35 -7.63
CA GLU A 180 -26.33 -8.25 -7.46
C GLU A 180 -24.94 -8.74 -7.06
N LEU A 181 -23.91 -8.02 -7.55
CA LEU A 181 -22.52 -8.28 -7.22
C LEU A 181 -21.90 -7.05 -6.57
N LEU A 182 -21.17 -7.27 -5.50
CA LEU A 182 -20.30 -6.25 -4.90
C LEU A 182 -18.97 -6.23 -5.65
N LEU A 183 -18.56 -5.07 -6.13
CA LEU A 183 -17.23 -4.88 -6.70
C LEU A 183 -16.25 -4.46 -5.61
N ASN A 184 -15.28 -5.33 -5.32
CA ASN A 184 -14.10 -5.01 -4.54
C ASN A 184 -12.96 -4.63 -5.50
N ARG A 185 -12.28 -3.52 -5.21
CA ARG A 185 -11.18 -2.97 -6.01
C ARG A 185 -9.97 -2.73 -5.13
N ASN A 186 -8.81 -3.25 -5.57
CA ASN A 186 -7.54 -2.95 -4.94
C ASN A 186 -6.58 -2.44 -6.03
N TYR A 187 -5.95 -1.31 -5.76
CA TYR A 187 -5.00 -0.66 -6.64
C TYR A 187 -3.66 -0.51 -5.93
N PHE A 188 -2.57 -0.81 -6.65
CA PHE A 188 -1.21 -0.61 -6.17
C PHE A 188 -0.37 0.04 -7.24
N THR A 189 0.28 1.12 -6.91
CA THR A 189 1.26 1.76 -7.80
C THR A 189 2.67 1.35 -7.39
N ILE A 190 3.44 0.87 -8.35
CA ILE A 190 4.81 0.42 -8.14
C ILE A 190 5.76 1.47 -8.71
N ASP A 191 6.67 1.95 -7.88
CA ASP A 191 7.69 2.91 -8.27
C ASP A 191 8.99 2.66 -7.52
N THR A 192 10.11 2.78 -8.21
CA THR A 192 11.44 2.67 -7.61
C THR A 192 12.06 4.01 -7.24
N LYS A 193 11.39 5.13 -7.58
CA LYS A 193 11.85 6.49 -7.31
C LYS A 193 11.14 7.08 -6.10
N VAL A 194 11.83 7.96 -5.38
CA VAL A 194 11.25 8.77 -4.30
C VAL A 194 10.48 9.97 -4.87
N TRP A 195 11.04 10.63 -5.88
CA TRP A 195 10.41 11.73 -6.61
C TRP A 195 10.02 11.25 -7.99
N THR A 196 8.74 11.38 -8.36
CA THR A 196 8.23 10.73 -9.55
C THR A 196 7.15 11.54 -10.27
N ASP A 197 7.04 11.29 -11.57
CA ASP A 197 5.90 11.68 -12.41
C ASP A 197 5.10 10.45 -12.83
N ASN A 198 5.22 9.34 -12.09
CA ASN A 198 4.53 8.10 -12.40
C ASN A 198 3.04 8.34 -12.65
N ILE A 199 2.61 8.05 -13.86
CA ILE A 199 1.23 8.30 -14.32
C ILE A 199 0.20 7.44 -13.59
N PHE A 200 0.63 6.29 -13.06
CA PHE A 200 -0.25 5.37 -12.36
C PHE A 200 -0.65 5.87 -10.96
N VAL A 201 0.04 6.86 -10.40
CA VAL A 201 -0.38 7.48 -9.13
C VAL A 201 -1.76 8.13 -9.25
N ASP A 202 -2.10 8.62 -10.45
CA ASP A 202 -3.41 9.23 -10.70
C ASP A 202 -4.57 8.22 -10.52
N LEU A 203 -4.32 6.91 -10.65
CA LEU A 203 -5.32 5.86 -10.44
C LEU A 203 -5.61 5.58 -8.95
N LEU A 204 -4.77 6.06 -8.03
CA LEU A 204 -5.02 5.95 -6.58
C LEU A 204 -6.03 6.99 -6.08
N LYS A 205 -6.49 7.91 -6.95
CA LYS A 205 -7.44 8.97 -6.61
C LYS A 205 -8.90 8.49 -6.61
N GLU A 206 -9.15 7.32 -7.17
CA GLU A 206 -10.48 6.70 -7.28
C GLU A 206 -10.78 5.84 -6.04
#